data_77bda1bd26a04f880dc85be853afbd67
#
_entry.id   77bda1bd26a04f880dc85be853afbd67
#
_cell.length_a   1.000
_cell.length_b   1.000
_cell.length_c   1.000
_cell.angle_alpha   90.00
_cell.angle_beta   90.00
_cell.angle_gamma   90.00
#
_symmetry.space_group_name_H-M   'P 1'
#
loop_
_entity.id
_entity.type
_entity.pdbx_description
1 polymer ?
#
loop_
_entity_poly.entity_id
_entity_poly.type
_entity_poly.pdbx_seq_one_letter_code
_entity_poly.pdbx_strand_id
1 'polypeptide(L)'
;MKKITLLITITFLITSCQNNEPVVNKIIGEILSGNNKGSTYSIGSMEHAQLALDFSNAFVNQDYDFVNEENYQKTVYFYPEKGLDRLEFDLPSLIELAKAMHEPYDSIRRSVYDVIPVIPSYDENLTVVMFPFTETRYRKDGEIEKYRFFERHYIRDGKIEGVRKWSQEE
;
A
#
# COMPACT_ATOMS: atom_id res chain seq x y z
N MET A 1 15.04 5.46 76.03
CA MET A 1 15.23 4.31 75.15
C MET A 1 14.53 4.66 73.86
N LYS A 2 15.27 5.06 72.79
CA LYS A 2 14.70 5.39 71.46
C LYS A 2 14.74 4.15 70.59
N LYS A 3 13.58 3.72 70.13
CA LYS A 3 13.45 2.62 69.16
C LYS A 3 13.67 3.19 67.77
N ILE A 4 14.75 2.73 67.09
CA ILE A 4 15.06 3.05 65.72
C ILE A 4 14.32 2.02 64.86
N THR A 5 13.30 2.45 64.11
CA THR A 5 12.59 1.62 63.14
C THR A 5 13.33 1.73 61.81
N LEU A 6 14.01 0.67 61.42
CA LEU A 6 14.70 0.55 60.13
C LEU A 6 13.68 0.27 59.02
N LEU A 7 13.37 1.27 58.20
CA LEU A 7 12.51 1.13 57.05
C LEU A 7 13.33 0.60 55.87
N ILE A 8 13.21 -0.67 55.56
CA ILE A 8 13.84 -1.28 54.37
C ILE A 8 12.95 -1.00 53.16
N THR A 9 13.37 -0.04 52.34
CA THR A 9 12.73 0.27 51.05
C THR A 9 13.28 -0.72 50.03
N ILE A 10 12.50 -1.76 49.68
CA ILE A 10 12.82 -2.69 48.59
C ILE A 10 12.46 -2.00 47.30
N THR A 11 13.46 -1.47 46.58
CA THR A 11 13.32 -0.95 45.24
C THR A 11 13.30 -2.14 44.25
N PHE A 12 12.13 -2.53 43.81
CA PHE A 12 11.99 -3.47 42.68
C PHE A 12 12.46 -2.76 41.40
N LEU A 13 13.71 -3.03 41.01
CA LEU A 13 14.18 -2.74 39.64
C LEU A 13 13.50 -3.71 38.71
N ILE A 14 12.39 -3.27 38.12
CA ILE A 14 11.79 -3.98 36.99
C ILE A 14 12.71 -3.69 35.79
N THR A 15 13.73 -4.53 35.62
CA THR A 15 14.45 -4.62 34.35
C THR A 15 13.49 -5.28 33.35
N SER A 16 12.72 -4.42 32.65
CA SER A 16 12.04 -4.84 31.44
C SER A 16 13.11 -5.21 30.41
N CYS A 17 13.43 -6.50 30.32
CA CYS A 17 14.13 -7.04 29.18
C CYS A 17 13.19 -6.85 27.99
N GLN A 18 13.34 -5.72 27.27
CA GLN A 18 12.93 -5.67 25.90
C GLN A 18 13.84 -6.66 25.16
N ASN A 19 13.34 -7.86 24.92
CA ASN A 19 13.92 -8.77 23.93
C ASN A 19 13.75 -8.07 22.59
N ASN A 20 14.69 -7.20 22.24
CA ASN A 20 14.94 -6.80 20.87
C ASN A 20 15.56 -8.02 20.18
N GLU A 21 14.74 -9.03 19.90
CA GLU A 21 15.14 -10.01 18.90
C GLU A 21 15.44 -9.22 17.63
N PRO A 22 16.61 -9.40 17.01
CA PRO A 22 16.89 -8.76 15.74
C PRO A 22 15.73 -9.14 14.81
N VAL A 23 15.10 -8.15 14.17
CA VAL A 23 14.08 -8.40 13.16
C VAL A 23 14.79 -9.14 12.04
N VAL A 24 14.79 -10.47 12.13
CA VAL A 24 15.26 -11.33 11.06
C VAL A 24 14.25 -11.10 9.95
N ASN A 25 14.68 -10.40 8.88
CA ASN A 25 13.88 -10.22 7.68
C ASN A 25 13.54 -11.60 7.12
N LYS A 26 12.42 -12.16 7.60
CA LYS A 26 11.99 -13.48 7.20
C LYS A 26 11.66 -13.47 5.72
N ILE A 27 12.35 -14.31 4.95
CA ILE A 27 12.03 -14.56 3.55
C ILE A 27 10.65 -15.20 3.50
N ILE A 28 9.73 -14.59 2.72
CA ILE A 28 8.33 -15.03 2.58
C ILE A 28 7.97 -15.44 1.15
N GLY A 29 8.91 -15.31 0.21
CA GLY A 29 8.69 -15.68 -1.19
C GLY A 29 9.90 -15.41 -2.05
N GLU A 30 9.82 -15.85 -3.32
CA GLU A 30 10.87 -15.70 -4.33
C GLU A 30 10.26 -15.30 -5.68
N ILE A 31 11.01 -14.52 -6.46
CA ILE A 31 10.66 -14.13 -7.84
C ILE A 31 11.13 -15.23 -8.78
N LEU A 32 10.19 -15.92 -9.43
CA LEU A 32 10.49 -17.10 -10.25
C LEU A 32 10.78 -16.78 -11.71
N SER A 33 10.56 -15.54 -12.18
CA SER A 33 10.70 -15.17 -13.59
C SER A 33 11.08 -13.71 -13.79
N GLY A 34 11.49 -13.35 -15.00
CA GLY A 34 11.86 -11.99 -15.38
C GLY A 34 13.27 -11.61 -14.95
N ASN A 35 13.60 -10.31 -15.07
CA ASN A 35 14.96 -9.79 -14.83
C ASN A 35 15.45 -9.95 -13.37
N ASN A 36 14.51 -10.03 -12.42
CA ASN A 36 14.80 -10.15 -10.99
C ASN A 36 14.57 -11.58 -10.46
N LYS A 37 14.62 -12.60 -11.35
CA LYS A 37 14.51 -14.01 -10.96
C LYS A 37 15.56 -14.37 -9.91
N GLY A 38 15.13 -15.09 -8.87
CA GLY A 38 15.98 -15.50 -7.75
C GLY A 38 16.01 -14.50 -6.59
N SER A 39 15.50 -13.28 -6.79
CA SER A 39 15.32 -12.33 -5.70
C SER A 39 14.17 -12.77 -4.79
N THR A 40 14.31 -12.46 -3.50
CA THR A 40 13.35 -12.87 -2.47
C THR A 40 12.49 -11.70 -2.01
N TYR A 41 11.41 -12.01 -1.28
CA TYR A 41 10.60 -11.03 -0.59
C TYR A 41 10.74 -11.17 0.93
N SER A 42 10.74 -10.04 1.61
CA SER A 42 10.53 -9.92 3.05
C SER A 42 9.26 -9.11 3.35
N ILE A 43 8.83 -9.09 4.61
CA ILE A 43 7.65 -8.32 5.03
C ILE A 43 7.98 -6.82 4.99
N GLY A 44 7.08 -6.03 4.37
CA GLY A 44 7.17 -4.57 4.32
C GLY A 44 6.48 -3.88 5.51
N SER A 45 6.51 -2.54 5.53
CA SER A 45 5.91 -1.76 6.62
C SER A 45 4.39 -1.64 6.48
N MET A 46 3.70 -1.60 7.62
CA MET A 46 2.26 -1.33 7.66
C MET A 46 1.92 0.13 7.31
N GLU A 47 2.89 1.04 7.42
CA GLU A 47 2.76 2.42 6.98
C GLU A 47 2.55 2.49 5.45
N HIS A 48 3.34 1.74 4.69
CA HIS A 48 3.17 1.63 3.24
C HIS A 48 1.86 0.91 2.85
N ALA A 49 1.43 -0.08 3.65
CA ALA A 49 0.12 -0.69 3.46
C ALA A 49 -1.01 0.33 3.67
N GLN A 50 -0.88 1.20 4.67
CA GLN A 50 -1.85 2.27 4.93
C GLN A 50 -1.87 3.31 3.80
N LEU A 51 -0.71 3.71 3.26
CA LEU A 51 -0.64 4.62 2.12
C LEU A 51 -1.38 4.07 0.89
N ALA A 52 -1.29 2.76 0.63
CA ALA A 52 -2.05 2.11 -0.44
C ALA A 52 -3.57 2.11 -0.17
N LEU A 53 -4.00 1.95 1.09
CA LEU A 53 -5.41 2.08 1.49
C LEU A 53 -5.91 3.51 1.32
N ASP A 54 -5.12 4.49 1.73
CA ASP A 54 -5.46 5.91 1.63
C ASP A 54 -5.59 6.34 0.16
N PHE A 55 -4.70 5.86 -0.71
CA PHE A 55 -4.83 5.99 -2.17
C PHE A 55 -6.18 5.44 -2.67
N SER A 56 -6.53 4.21 -2.27
CA SER A 56 -7.77 3.59 -2.68
C SER A 56 -9.00 4.37 -2.20
N ASN A 57 -8.97 4.86 -0.97
CA ASN A 57 -10.04 5.68 -0.40
C ASN A 57 -10.14 7.04 -1.09
N ALA A 58 -9.02 7.71 -1.35
CA ALA A 58 -8.97 8.96 -2.08
C ALA A 58 -9.58 8.83 -3.48
N PHE A 59 -9.21 7.75 -4.21
CA PHE A 59 -9.80 7.46 -5.52
C PHE A 59 -11.33 7.30 -5.43
N VAL A 60 -11.84 6.45 -4.54
CA VAL A 60 -13.29 6.20 -4.38
C VAL A 60 -14.05 7.47 -4.00
N ASN A 61 -13.45 8.33 -3.18
CA ASN A 61 -14.06 9.58 -2.70
C ASN A 61 -13.85 10.76 -3.64
N GLN A 62 -13.17 10.58 -4.78
CA GLN A 62 -12.79 11.65 -5.71
C GLN A 62 -11.97 12.76 -5.04
N ASP A 63 -11.15 12.38 -4.05
CA ASP A 63 -10.22 13.28 -3.37
C ASP A 63 -8.94 13.43 -4.22
N TYR A 64 -9.00 14.37 -5.15
CA TYR A 64 -7.88 14.63 -6.06
C TYR A 64 -6.72 15.39 -5.40
N ASP A 65 -6.94 16.01 -4.24
CA ASP A 65 -5.90 16.69 -3.47
C ASP A 65 -4.92 15.70 -2.85
N PHE A 66 -5.31 14.43 -2.70
CA PHE A 66 -4.42 13.34 -2.31
C PHE A 66 -3.26 13.14 -3.30
N VAL A 67 -3.45 13.53 -4.59
CA VAL A 67 -2.43 13.44 -5.65
C VAL A 67 -1.49 14.65 -5.55
N ASN A 68 -0.49 14.56 -4.70
CA ASN A 68 0.47 15.62 -4.41
C ASN A 68 1.89 15.07 -4.20
N GLU A 69 2.89 15.95 -4.07
CA GLU A 69 4.30 15.57 -3.92
C GLU A 69 4.63 14.91 -2.55
N GLU A 70 3.73 14.95 -1.57
CA GLU A 70 3.91 14.25 -0.29
C GLU A 70 3.62 12.76 -0.44
N ASN A 71 2.57 12.41 -1.22
CA ASN A 71 2.09 11.05 -1.38
C ASN A 71 2.66 10.35 -2.62
N TYR A 72 3.12 11.10 -3.64
CA TYR A 72 3.54 10.55 -4.93
C TYR A 72 4.95 10.96 -5.33
N GLN A 73 5.58 10.11 -6.14
CA GLN A 73 6.75 10.50 -6.92
C GLN A 73 6.34 11.50 -8.01
N LYS A 74 7.29 12.31 -8.50
CA LYS A 74 7.03 13.31 -9.58
C LYS A 74 6.54 12.69 -10.88
N THR A 75 6.98 11.47 -11.15
CA THR A 75 6.52 10.65 -12.28
C THR A 75 5.94 9.39 -11.72
N VAL A 76 4.70 9.08 -12.10
CA VAL A 76 3.93 7.93 -11.65
C VAL A 76 3.69 6.98 -12.82
N TYR A 77 3.88 5.70 -12.57
CA TYR A 77 3.70 4.65 -13.57
C TYR A 77 2.37 3.95 -13.39
N PHE A 78 1.62 3.83 -14.47
CA PHE A 78 0.39 3.06 -14.49
C PHE A 78 0.48 1.93 -15.52
N TYR A 79 0.20 0.72 -15.07
CA TYR A 79 0.09 -0.45 -15.93
C TYR A 79 -1.38 -0.84 -15.99
N PRO A 80 -2.08 -0.50 -17.12
CA PRO A 80 -3.50 -0.78 -17.25
C PRO A 80 -3.78 -2.28 -17.31
N GLU A 81 -5.02 -2.66 -17.07
CA GLU A 81 -5.48 -4.04 -17.13
C GLU A 81 -5.47 -4.63 -18.53
N LYS A 82 -5.54 -3.79 -19.55
CA LYS A 82 -5.45 -4.16 -20.96
C LYS A 82 -4.20 -3.55 -21.59
N GLY A 83 -3.46 -4.36 -22.33
CA GLY A 83 -2.16 -3.97 -22.87
C GLY A 83 -1.02 -4.27 -21.91
N LEU A 84 0.20 -4.14 -22.42
CA LEU A 84 1.42 -4.42 -21.65
C LEU A 84 2.28 -3.19 -21.41
N ASP A 85 1.94 -2.08 -22.07
CA ASP A 85 2.76 -0.88 -22.05
C ASP A 85 2.54 -0.10 -20.75
N ARG A 86 3.65 0.33 -20.18
CA ARG A 86 3.67 1.23 -19.04
C ARG A 86 3.34 2.64 -19.52
N LEU A 87 2.33 3.24 -18.89
CA LEU A 87 2.00 4.65 -19.05
C LEU A 87 2.72 5.46 -17.98
N GLU A 88 3.12 6.68 -18.31
CA GLU A 88 3.80 7.59 -17.38
C GLU A 88 3.02 8.90 -17.28
N PHE A 89 2.85 9.39 -16.06
CA PHE A 89 2.10 10.60 -15.76
C PHE A 89 2.90 11.49 -14.81
N ASP A 90 2.86 12.79 -15.04
CA ASP A 90 3.10 13.76 -13.97
C ASP A 90 1.84 13.91 -13.10
N LEU A 91 1.94 14.58 -11.95
CA LEU A 91 0.81 14.68 -11.03
C LEU A 91 -0.41 15.38 -11.62
N PRO A 92 -0.29 16.50 -12.36
CA PRO A 92 -1.45 17.10 -13.04
C PRO A 92 -2.14 16.16 -14.03
N SER A 93 -1.39 15.46 -14.86
CA SER A 93 -1.95 14.51 -15.82
C SER A 93 -2.59 13.30 -15.14
N LEU A 94 -2.05 12.86 -13.99
CA LEU A 94 -2.64 11.78 -13.17
C LEU A 94 -4.00 12.21 -12.59
N ILE A 95 -4.14 13.46 -12.14
CA ILE A 95 -5.42 14.02 -11.68
C ILE A 95 -6.45 14.02 -12.82
N GLU A 96 -6.06 14.48 -14.02
CA GLU A 96 -6.98 14.49 -15.18
C GLU A 96 -7.38 13.07 -15.59
N LEU A 97 -6.47 12.10 -15.53
CA LEU A 97 -6.81 10.68 -15.74
C LEU A 97 -7.84 10.20 -14.71
N ALA A 98 -7.64 10.48 -13.41
CA ALA A 98 -8.56 10.09 -12.36
C ALA A 98 -9.95 10.70 -12.56
N LYS A 99 -10.03 11.98 -12.92
CA LYS A 99 -11.31 12.65 -13.26
C LYS A 99 -12.00 11.99 -14.46
N ALA A 100 -11.26 11.69 -15.52
CA ALA A 100 -11.80 11.01 -16.69
C ALA A 100 -12.32 9.58 -16.35
N MET A 101 -11.64 8.88 -15.44
CA MET A 101 -12.10 7.57 -14.95
C MET A 101 -13.39 7.67 -14.13
N HIS A 102 -13.65 8.77 -13.44
CA HIS A 102 -14.88 8.97 -12.66
C HIS A 102 -16.04 9.50 -13.49
N GLU A 103 -15.75 10.16 -14.61
CA GLU A 103 -16.76 10.87 -15.42
C GLU A 103 -18.01 10.03 -15.75
N PRO A 104 -17.94 8.72 -16.11
CA PRO A 104 -19.11 7.91 -16.44
C PRO A 104 -19.96 7.49 -15.23
N TYR A 105 -19.48 7.69 -13.99
CA TYR A 105 -20.06 7.10 -12.80
C TYR A 105 -20.62 8.14 -11.83
N ASP A 106 -21.75 7.79 -11.19
CA ASP A 106 -22.30 8.51 -10.04
C ASP A 106 -21.49 8.21 -8.78
N SER A 107 -21.09 6.96 -8.62
CA SER A 107 -20.26 6.53 -7.50
C SER A 107 -19.50 5.24 -7.80
N ILE A 108 -18.38 5.07 -7.10
CA ILE A 108 -17.57 3.86 -7.08
C ILE A 108 -17.48 3.39 -5.62
N ARG A 109 -17.56 2.09 -5.39
CA ARG A 109 -17.37 1.49 -4.07
C ARG A 109 -16.36 0.37 -4.15
N ARG A 110 -15.47 0.29 -3.17
CA ARG A 110 -14.49 -0.80 -3.03
C ARG A 110 -14.70 -1.56 -1.73
N SER A 111 -14.54 -2.87 -1.82
CA SER A 111 -14.45 -3.77 -0.68
C SER A 111 -13.10 -4.47 -0.74
N VAL A 112 -12.17 -4.02 0.11
CA VAL A 112 -10.79 -4.54 0.17
C VAL A 112 -10.79 -5.83 0.99
N TYR A 113 -10.08 -6.85 0.50
CA TYR A 113 -9.98 -8.15 1.19
C TYR A 113 -8.79 -8.19 2.15
N ASP A 114 -7.64 -7.82 1.64
CA ASP A 114 -6.40 -7.78 2.42
C ASP A 114 -5.40 -6.78 1.82
N VAL A 115 -4.36 -6.47 2.59
CA VAL A 115 -3.28 -5.56 2.18
C VAL A 115 -1.97 -6.17 2.64
N ILE A 116 -1.11 -6.55 1.69
CA ILE A 116 0.12 -7.29 1.99
C ILE A 116 1.33 -6.50 1.47
N PRO A 117 2.06 -5.79 2.35
CA PRO A 117 3.29 -5.11 1.98
C PRO A 117 4.46 -6.08 1.95
N VAL A 118 5.26 -6.05 0.87
CA VAL A 118 6.48 -6.85 0.72
C VAL A 118 7.63 -6.01 0.18
N ILE A 119 8.85 -6.30 0.61
CA ILE A 119 10.07 -5.65 0.13
C ILE A 119 10.84 -6.67 -0.69
N PRO A 120 11.13 -6.40 -1.98
CA PRO A 120 11.97 -7.26 -2.80
C PRO A 120 13.44 -7.05 -2.48
N SER A 121 14.24 -8.14 -2.41
CA SER A 121 15.64 -8.07 -2.06
C SER A 121 16.53 -7.39 -3.11
N TYR A 122 16.02 -7.15 -4.31
CA TYR A 122 16.75 -6.40 -5.33
C TYR A 122 16.68 -4.88 -5.16
N ASP A 123 15.78 -4.39 -4.30
CA ASP A 123 15.59 -2.96 -4.03
C ASP A 123 14.92 -2.75 -2.67
N GLU A 124 15.71 -2.42 -1.66
CA GLU A 124 15.27 -2.24 -0.28
C GLU A 124 14.44 -0.96 -0.06
N ASN A 125 14.54 0.01 -1.00
CA ASN A 125 13.75 1.25 -0.94
C ASN A 125 12.37 1.09 -1.58
N LEU A 126 12.10 -0.06 -2.20
CA LEU A 126 10.82 -0.37 -2.82
C LEU A 126 9.98 -1.26 -1.92
N THR A 127 8.76 -0.84 -1.64
CA THR A 127 7.71 -1.71 -1.10
C THR A 127 6.68 -1.97 -2.18
N VAL A 128 6.33 -3.23 -2.38
CA VAL A 128 5.21 -3.65 -3.24
C VAL A 128 4.04 -4.03 -2.34
N VAL A 129 2.95 -3.28 -2.41
CA VAL A 129 1.73 -3.60 -1.66
C VAL A 129 0.77 -4.35 -2.57
N MET A 130 0.47 -5.59 -2.23
CA MET A 130 -0.53 -6.42 -2.90
C MET A 130 -1.91 -6.07 -2.36
N PHE A 131 -2.87 -5.80 -3.26
CA PHE A 131 -4.11 -5.14 -2.90
C PHE A 131 -5.29 -5.72 -3.71
N PRO A 132 -5.88 -6.84 -3.27
CA PRO A 132 -7.08 -7.42 -3.88
C PRO A 132 -8.37 -6.79 -3.32
N PHE A 133 -9.31 -6.47 -4.22
CA PHE A 133 -10.60 -5.88 -3.85
C PHE A 133 -11.69 -6.18 -4.88
N THR A 134 -12.96 -6.07 -4.46
CA THR A 134 -14.10 -5.94 -5.38
C THR A 134 -14.45 -4.46 -5.54
N GLU A 135 -14.71 -4.04 -6.77
CA GLU A 135 -15.17 -2.70 -7.11
C GLU A 135 -16.55 -2.77 -7.75
N THR A 136 -17.49 -1.97 -7.23
CA THR A 136 -18.81 -1.76 -7.82
C THR A 136 -18.90 -0.33 -8.30
N ARG A 137 -19.21 -0.16 -9.57
CA ARG A 137 -19.36 1.14 -10.23
C ARG A 137 -20.81 1.36 -10.57
N TYR A 138 -21.36 2.48 -10.15
CA TYR A 138 -22.71 2.90 -10.45
C TYR A 138 -22.66 3.95 -11.55
N ARG A 139 -23.07 3.56 -12.76
CA ARG A 139 -23.01 4.44 -13.93
C ARG A 139 -24.16 5.45 -13.93
N LYS A 140 -23.92 6.61 -14.54
CA LYS A 140 -24.94 7.69 -14.72
C LYS A 140 -26.14 7.27 -15.58
N ASP A 141 -25.97 6.25 -16.45
CA ASP A 141 -27.06 5.67 -17.25
C ASP A 141 -27.86 4.59 -16.49
N GLY A 142 -27.54 4.31 -15.22
CA GLY A 142 -28.21 3.36 -14.34
C GLY A 142 -27.64 1.95 -14.39
N GLU A 143 -26.65 1.66 -15.23
CA GLU A 143 -25.98 0.37 -15.26
C GLU A 143 -25.07 0.21 -14.03
N ILE A 144 -24.93 -1.03 -13.57
CA ILE A 144 -24.05 -1.39 -12.45
C ILE A 144 -23.02 -2.37 -12.95
N GLU A 145 -21.75 -1.98 -12.85
CA GLU A 145 -20.61 -2.81 -13.20
C GLU A 145 -19.96 -3.37 -11.94
N LYS A 146 -19.52 -4.63 -11.99
CA LYS A 146 -18.77 -5.27 -10.90
C LYS A 146 -17.51 -5.92 -11.43
N TYR A 147 -16.42 -5.67 -10.72
CA TYR A 147 -15.10 -6.20 -11.04
C TYR A 147 -14.42 -6.74 -9.78
N ARG A 148 -13.59 -7.75 -9.96
CA ARG A 148 -12.56 -8.14 -9.01
C ARG A 148 -11.24 -7.63 -9.52
N PHE A 149 -10.52 -6.95 -8.66
CA PHE A 149 -9.19 -6.43 -8.96
C PHE A 149 -8.14 -7.05 -8.08
N PHE A 150 -6.96 -7.23 -8.66
CA PHE A 150 -5.72 -7.41 -7.96
C PHE A 150 -4.79 -6.29 -8.40
N GLU A 151 -4.38 -5.44 -7.48
CA GLU A 151 -3.43 -4.37 -7.73
C GLU A 151 -2.10 -4.64 -7.04
N ARG A 152 -1.02 -4.13 -7.62
CA ARG A 152 0.27 -3.94 -6.97
C ARG A 152 0.57 -2.45 -6.95
N HIS A 153 0.68 -1.91 -5.76
CA HIS A 153 1.11 -0.54 -5.54
C HIS A 153 2.62 -0.55 -5.27
N TYR A 154 3.36 0.20 -6.06
CA TYR A 154 4.79 0.35 -5.92
C TYR A 154 5.04 1.63 -5.13
N ILE A 155 5.64 1.50 -3.94
CA ILE A 155 5.93 2.61 -3.03
C ILE A 155 7.45 2.66 -2.88
N ARG A 156 8.04 3.74 -3.34
CA ARG A 156 9.47 4.01 -3.28
C ARG A 156 9.74 5.20 -2.38
N ASP A 157 10.66 5.05 -1.41
CA ASP A 157 11.02 6.12 -0.47
C ASP A 157 9.78 6.73 0.21
N GLY A 158 8.80 5.89 0.58
CA GLY A 158 7.56 6.31 1.22
C GLY A 158 6.52 6.99 0.32
N LYS A 159 6.71 7.00 -1.01
CA LYS A 159 5.80 7.65 -1.97
C LYS A 159 5.35 6.68 -3.06
N ILE A 160 4.14 6.85 -3.53
CA ILE A 160 3.58 6.05 -4.62
C ILE A 160 4.34 6.34 -5.91
N GLU A 161 5.00 5.34 -6.45
CA GLU A 161 5.73 5.38 -7.72
C GLU A 161 4.87 4.85 -8.87
N GLY A 162 3.97 3.92 -8.58
CA GLY A 162 3.12 3.36 -9.63
C GLY A 162 2.13 2.32 -9.15
N VAL A 163 1.23 1.95 -10.06
CA VAL A 163 0.22 0.91 -9.83
C VAL A 163 0.15 -0.01 -11.04
N ARG A 164 0.09 -1.31 -10.78
CA ARG A 164 -0.23 -2.33 -11.80
C ARG A 164 -1.53 -3.01 -11.42
N LYS A 165 -2.43 -3.16 -12.40
CA LYS A 165 -3.79 -3.61 -12.20
C LYS A 165 -4.10 -4.83 -13.07
N TRP A 166 -4.80 -5.80 -12.49
CA TRP A 166 -5.44 -6.92 -13.18
C TRP A 166 -6.92 -6.94 -12.80
N SER A 167 -7.79 -7.26 -13.75
CA SER A 167 -9.23 -7.32 -13.52
C SER A 167 -9.83 -8.64 -13.98
N GLN A 168 -10.96 -8.97 -13.36
CA GLN A 168 -11.89 -10.00 -13.76
C GLN A 168 -13.30 -9.42 -13.66
N GLU A 169 -14.05 -9.44 -14.75
CA GLU A 169 -15.49 -9.09 -14.75
C GLU A 169 -16.32 -10.18 -14.07
N GLU A 170 -17.35 -9.76 -13.35
CA GLU A 170 -18.38 -10.65 -12.77
C GLU A 170 -19.65 -10.70 -13.63
#